data_02db3702352b6a188562dccd254a24ac
#
_entry.id   02db3702352b6a188562dccd254a24ac
#
_cell.length_a   1.000
_cell.length_b   1.000
_cell.length_c   1.000
_cell.angle_alpha   90.00
_cell.angle_beta   90.00
_cell.angle_gamma   90.00
#
_symmetry.space_group_name_H-M   'P 1'
#
loop_
_entity.id
_entity.type
_entity.pdbx_description
1 polymer ?
#
loop_
_entity_poly.entity_id
_entity_poly.type
_entity_poly.pdbx_seq_one_letter_code
_entity_poly.pdbx_strand_id
1 'polypeptide(L)'
;MEKISLRIGLVLLLLFAFNEAKAQWSVSYFGNSSNSKVGVGYDFSEKLWAELRIYSDLPLYDITVEGSLNYNFVRRDQYRTYVGLGMVLNEINGIFLPLGVQVSPFENLRNFSFHIELQIIEVFDYNDTYLNGYWGLRYRF
;
A
#
# COMPACT_ATOMS: atom_id res chain seq x y z
N MET A 1 28.80 9.06 18.49
CA MET A 1 28.92 7.60 18.40
C MET A 1 27.58 6.89 18.61
N GLU A 2 26.78 7.28 19.57
CA GLU A 2 25.47 6.63 19.84
C GLU A 2 24.49 6.67 18.66
N LYS A 3 24.42 7.77 17.93
CA LYS A 3 23.53 7.89 16.76
C LYS A 3 23.92 7.00 15.58
N ILE A 4 25.19 6.69 15.44
CA ILE A 4 25.70 5.80 14.37
C ILE A 4 25.39 4.36 14.73
N SER A 5 25.56 3.98 15.99
CA SER A 5 25.27 2.64 16.49
C SER A 5 23.77 2.32 16.39
N LEU A 6 22.89 3.30 16.65
CA LEU A 6 21.46 3.14 16.51
C LEU A 6 21.04 2.94 15.04
N ARG A 7 21.67 3.68 14.11
CA ARG A 7 21.41 3.54 12.67
C ARG A 7 21.88 2.19 12.14
N ILE A 8 23.06 1.75 12.56
CA ILE A 8 23.61 0.43 12.21
C ILE A 8 22.73 -0.67 12.80
N GLY A 9 22.29 -0.52 14.05
CA GLY A 9 21.36 -1.45 14.68
C GLY A 9 20.02 -1.56 13.94
N LEU A 10 19.48 -0.44 13.48
CA LEU A 10 18.23 -0.40 12.69
C LEU A 10 18.41 -1.08 11.34
N VAL A 11 19.52 -0.84 10.64
CA VAL A 11 19.84 -1.47 9.36
C VAL A 11 20.05 -2.98 9.53
N LEU A 12 20.75 -3.41 10.58
CA LEU A 12 20.91 -4.82 10.89
C LEU A 12 19.59 -5.48 11.25
N LEU A 13 18.74 -4.83 12.03
CA LEU A 13 17.41 -5.32 12.38
C LEU A 13 16.52 -5.46 11.13
N LEU A 14 16.59 -4.52 10.20
CA LEU A 14 15.95 -4.61 8.90
C LEU A 14 16.50 -5.79 8.09
N LEU A 15 17.82 -5.96 8.02
CA LEU A 15 18.45 -7.07 7.31
C LEU A 15 18.11 -8.45 7.91
N PHE A 16 17.98 -8.55 9.24
CA PHE A 16 17.54 -9.79 9.89
C PHE A 16 16.06 -10.09 9.66
N ALA A 17 15.20 -9.06 9.58
CA ALA A 17 13.78 -9.22 9.24
C ALA A 17 13.58 -9.80 7.82
N PHE A 18 14.54 -9.61 6.93
CA PHE A 18 14.50 -10.14 5.56
C PHE A 18 14.87 -11.62 5.44
N ASN A 19 15.47 -12.23 6.45
CA ASN A 19 16.05 -13.58 6.32
C ASN A 19 15.10 -14.74 6.72
N GLU A 20 14.02 -14.50 7.43
CA GLU A 20 13.16 -15.58 7.93
C GLU A 20 11.74 -15.61 7.34
N ALA A 21 11.27 -14.52 6.78
CA ALA A 21 10.01 -14.52 6.05
C ALA A 21 10.33 -14.66 4.55
N LYS A 22 9.61 -15.48 3.84
CA LYS A 22 9.52 -15.35 2.39
C LYS A 22 8.98 -13.94 2.14
N ALA A 23 9.90 -12.98 2.10
CA ALA A 23 9.59 -11.58 1.94
C ALA A 23 8.83 -11.44 0.62
N GLN A 24 7.56 -11.15 0.68
CA GLN A 24 6.75 -10.97 -0.49
C GLN A 24 6.62 -9.47 -0.72
N TRP A 25 7.51 -8.97 -1.55
CA TRP A 25 7.39 -7.62 -2.08
C TRP A 25 6.33 -7.60 -3.16
N SER A 26 5.67 -6.49 -3.29
CA SER A 26 4.74 -6.25 -4.38
C SER A 26 4.93 -4.85 -4.96
N VAL A 27 4.62 -4.72 -6.25
CA VAL A 27 4.45 -3.44 -6.91
C VAL A 27 3.02 -3.33 -7.37
N SER A 28 2.46 -2.14 -7.30
CA SER A 28 1.07 -1.88 -7.63
C SER A 28 0.89 -0.60 -8.41
N TYR A 29 -0.16 -0.57 -9.19
CA TYR A 29 -0.68 0.60 -9.87
C TYR A 29 -2.13 0.81 -9.48
N PHE A 30 -2.50 2.05 -9.20
CA PHE A 30 -3.86 2.47 -8.94
C PHE A 30 -4.23 3.60 -9.89
N GLY A 31 -5.40 3.54 -10.46
CA GLY A 31 -5.92 4.59 -11.33
C GLY A 31 -7.39 4.85 -11.15
N ASN A 32 -7.78 6.08 -11.41
CA ASN A 32 -9.16 6.50 -11.60
C ASN A 32 -9.22 7.63 -12.62
N SER A 33 -10.38 8.27 -12.78
CA SER A 33 -10.55 9.38 -13.74
C SER A 33 -9.76 10.64 -13.39
N SER A 34 -9.29 10.79 -12.15
CA SER A 34 -8.68 12.02 -11.64
C SER A 34 -7.18 11.91 -11.38
N ASN A 35 -6.71 10.75 -10.94
CA ASN A 35 -5.30 10.56 -10.58
C ASN A 35 -4.85 9.10 -10.71
N SER A 36 -3.54 8.93 -10.66
CA SER A 36 -2.88 7.63 -10.67
C SER A 36 -1.81 7.56 -9.59
N LYS A 37 -1.56 6.35 -9.11
CA LYS A 37 -0.58 6.06 -8.07
C LYS A 37 0.20 4.82 -8.41
N VAL A 38 1.45 4.81 -8.02
CA VAL A 38 2.29 3.61 -7.98
C VAL A 38 2.64 3.27 -6.55
N GLY A 39 2.69 2.00 -6.22
CA GLY A 39 2.93 1.55 -4.86
C GLY A 39 3.93 0.41 -4.77
N VAL A 40 4.54 0.33 -3.60
CA VAL A 40 5.38 -0.79 -3.17
C VAL A 40 4.80 -1.32 -1.88
N GLY A 41 4.52 -2.62 -1.85
CA GLY A 41 3.96 -3.30 -0.71
C GLY A 41 4.90 -4.36 -0.14
N TYR A 42 4.65 -4.68 1.12
CA TYR A 42 5.34 -5.73 1.84
C TYR A 42 4.37 -6.54 2.69
N ASP A 43 4.33 -7.85 2.45
CA ASP A 43 3.49 -8.77 3.19
C ASP A 43 4.25 -9.26 4.45
N PHE A 44 3.85 -8.81 5.64
CA PHE A 44 4.41 -9.29 6.91
C PHE A 44 3.95 -10.71 7.23
N SER A 45 2.70 -10.99 6.88
CA SER A 45 2.07 -12.29 7.03
C SER A 45 1.00 -12.48 5.97
N GLU A 46 0.30 -13.61 6.01
CA GLU A 46 -0.83 -13.86 5.12
C GLU A 46 -2.00 -12.87 5.33
N LYS A 47 -2.08 -12.28 6.52
CA LYS A 47 -3.18 -11.40 6.91
C LYS A 47 -2.79 -9.92 6.93
N LEU A 48 -1.55 -9.60 7.25
CA LEU A 48 -1.10 -8.24 7.49
C LEU A 48 -0.05 -7.81 6.47
N TRP A 49 -0.25 -6.66 5.84
CA TRP A 49 0.68 -6.10 4.87
C TRP A 49 0.63 -4.57 4.88
N ALA A 50 1.73 -3.97 4.50
CA ALA A 50 1.86 -2.52 4.37
C ALA A 50 2.09 -2.12 2.93
N GLU A 51 1.70 -0.91 2.56
CA GLU A 51 1.94 -0.35 1.24
C GLU A 51 2.30 1.12 1.34
N LEU A 52 3.29 1.51 0.57
CA LEU A 52 3.67 2.89 0.33
C LEU A 52 3.31 3.25 -1.11
N ARG A 53 2.59 4.33 -1.32
CA ARG A 53 2.13 4.79 -2.62
C ARG A 53 2.57 6.21 -2.88
N ILE A 54 2.86 6.50 -4.13
CA ILE A 54 3.19 7.86 -4.60
C ILE A 54 2.24 8.20 -5.74
N TYR A 55 1.71 9.41 -5.74
CA TYR A 55 0.94 9.93 -6.86
C TYR A 55 1.87 10.13 -8.05
N SER A 56 1.56 9.49 -9.17
CA SER A 56 2.43 9.45 -10.36
C SER A 56 2.11 10.54 -11.38
N ASP A 57 0.99 11.22 -11.25
CA ASP A 57 0.53 12.29 -12.12
C ASP A 57 0.84 13.70 -11.59
N LEU A 58 1.52 13.79 -10.45
CA LEU A 58 1.96 15.05 -9.85
C LEU A 58 3.44 15.32 -10.21
N PRO A 59 3.81 16.61 -10.34
CA PRO A 59 5.19 16.99 -10.55
C PRO A 59 6.07 16.64 -9.33
N LEU A 60 7.37 16.44 -9.56
CA LEU A 60 8.31 15.96 -8.53
C LEU A 60 8.42 16.87 -7.30
N TYR A 61 8.07 18.15 -7.43
CA TYR A 61 8.07 19.09 -6.30
C TYR A 61 6.79 19.04 -5.45
N ASP A 62 5.73 18.37 -5.95
CA ASP A 62 4.45 18.22 -5.26
C ASP A 62 4.13 16.73 -4.97
N ILE A 63 5.17 15.96 -4.65
CA ILE A 63 5.01 14.53 -4.37
C ILE A 63 4.09 14.33 -3.16
N THR A 64 2.95 13.69 -3.41
CA THR A 64 2.04 13.24 -2.37
C THR A 64 2.27 11.74 -2.13
N VAL A 65 2.47 11.39 -0.88
CA VAL A 65 2.78 10.03 -0.43
C VAL A 65 1.66 9.51 0.44
N GLU A 66 1.25 8.27 0.20
CA GLU A 66 0.34 7.54 1.07
C GLU A 66 1.07 6.34 1.69
N GLY A 67 0.87 6.11 2.97
CA GLY A 67 1.28 4.89 3.65
C GLY A 67 0.09 4.23 4.29
N SER A 68 -0.05 2.92 4.14
CA SER A 68 -1.15 2.16 4.73
C SER A 68 -0.72 0.84 5.33
N LEU A 69 -1.43 0.45 6.37
CA LEU A 69 -1.38 -0.89 6.95
C LEU A 69 -2.72 -1.57 6.70
N ASN A 70 -2.68 -2.75 6.10
CA ASN A 70 -3.87 -3.43 5.60
C ASN A 70 -3.99 -4.83 6.22
N TYR A 71 -5.22 -5.24 6.43
CA TYR A 71 -5.58 -6.54 6.96
C TYR A 71 -6.50 -7.29 6.00
N ASN A 72 -6.10 -8.51 5.61
CA ASN A 72 -6.90 -9.40 4.78
C ASN A 72 -7.89 -10.16 5.66
N PHE A 73 -9.16 -9.81 5.61
CA PHE A 73 -10.21 -10.49 6.39
C PHE A 73 -10.86 -11.65 5.66
N VAL A 74 -10.78 -11.69 4.32
CA VAL A 74 -11.11 -12.87 3.52
C VAL A 74 -9.93 -13.17 2.61
N ARG A 75 -9.47 -14.42 2.62
CA ARG A 75 -8.40 -14.88 1.76
C ARG A 75 -8.76 -16.22 1.15
N ARG A 76 -8.78 -16.24 -0.18
CA ARG A 76 -8.97 -17.44 -0.99
C ARG A 76 -7.86 -17.50 -2.04
N ASP A 77 -7.73 -18.62 -2.73
CA ASP A 77 -6.69 -18.82 -3.74
C ASP A 77 -6.78 -17.80 -4.89
N GLN A 78 -8.00 -17.42 -5.27
CA GLN A 78 -8.26 -16.55 -6.42
C GLN A 78 -8.58 -15.11 -6.04
N TYR A 79 -8.98 -14.84 -4.79
CA TYR A 79 -9.31 -13.49 -4.35
C TYR A 79 -9.02 -13.28 -2.88
N ARG A 80 -8.82 -12.03 -2.52
CA ARG A 80 -8.73 -11.57 -1.14
C ARG A 80 -9.41 -10.22 -0.98
N THR A 81 -10.00 -10.01 0.18
CA THR A 81 -10.57 -8.73 0.57
C THR A 81 -9.80 -8.17 1.74
N TYR A 82 -9.60 -6.88 1.74
CA TYR A 82 -8.84 -6.21 2.77
C TYR A 82 -9.47 -4.89 3.21
N VAL A 83 -9.16 -4.52 4.43
CA VAL A 83 -9.44 -3.21 5.02
C VAL A 83 -8.15 -2.70 5.66
N GLY A 84 -7.96 -1.41 5.67
CA GLY A 84 -6.76 -0.85 6.25
C GLY A 84 -6.96 0.52 6.85
N LEU A 85 -5.85 1.07 7.29
CA LEU A 85 -5.73 2.44 7.78
C LEU A 85 -4.45 3.03 7.22
N GLY A 86 -4.53 4.25 6.74
CA GLY A 86 -3.38 4.92 6.15
C GLY A 86 -3.36 6.42 6.40
N MET A 87 -2.26 7.02 5.99
CA MET A 87 -2.02 8.45 6.05
C MET A 87 -1.62 8.97 4.68
N VAL A 88 -2.10 10.15 4.36
CA VAL A 88 -1.71 10.93 3.17
C VAL A 88 -0.94 12.15 3.64
N LEU A 89 0.19 12.42 3.01
CA LEU A 89 1.06 13.53 3.38
C LEU A 89 1.49 14.32 2.15
N ASN A 90 1.54 15.61 2.30
CA ASN A 90 2.03 16.71 1.49
C ASN A 90 0.92 17.63 0.97
N GLU A 91 0.45 17.55 -0.27
CA GLU A 91 -0.62 18.42 -0.77
C GLU A 91 -1.94 18.24 -0.03
N ILE A 92 -2.22 17.01 0.35
CA ILE A 92 -3.35 16.63 1.18
C ILE A 92 -2.80 15.98 2.43
N ASN A 93 -3.13 16.52 3.60
CA ASN A 93 -2.78 15.91 4.87
C ASN A 93 -4.05 15.30 5.47
N GLY A 94 -4.03 14.01 5.68
CA GLY A 94 -5.19 13.31 6.18
C GLY A 94 -4.93 11.86 6.51
N ILE A 95 -5.98 11.21 6.95
CA ILE A 95 -6.05 9.77 7.13
C ILE A 95 -7.01 9.17 6.11
N PHE A 96 -6.77 7.95 5.71
CA PHE A 96 -7.68 7.23 4.84
C PHE A 96 -7.88 5.79 5.27
N LEU A 97 -9.04 5.27 4.93
CA LEU A 97 -9.43 3.91 5.19
C LEU A 97 -9.66 3.21 3.85
N PRO A 98 -8.72 2.36 3.42
CA PRO A 98 -8.89 1.57 2.21
C PRO A 98 -9.74 0.33 2.49
N LEU A 99 -10.65 0.04 1.57
CA LEU A 99 -11.41 -1.20 1.51
C LEU A 99 -11.29 -1.74 0.09
N GLY A 100 -10.71 -2.92 -0.08
CA GLY A 100 -10.42 -3.44 -1.41
C GLY A 100 -10.66 -4.91 -1.60
N VAL A 101 -10.74 -5.27 -2.86
CA VAL A 101 -10.79 -6.64 -3.36
C VAL A 101 -9.68 -6.83 -4.37
N GLN A 102 -8.90 -7.89 -4.21
CA GLN A 102 -7.89 -8.34 -5.17
C GLN A 102 -8.31 -9.67 -5.76
N VAL A 103 -8.26 -9.78 -7.06
CA VAL A 103 -8.59 -11.00 -7.80
C VAL A 103 -7.41 -11.44 -8.63
N SER A 104 -7.00 -12.69 -8.49
CA SER A 104 -5.98 -13.35 -9.31
C SER A 104 -6.66 -14.34 -10.25
N PRO A 105 -7.05 -13.92 -11.46
CA PRO A 105 -7.90 -14.74 -12.33
C PRO A 105 -7.16 -15.88 -13.02
N PHE A 106 -5.82 -15.85 -13.03
CA PHE A 106 -5.00 -16.83 -13.72
C PHE A 106 -4.35 -17.80 -12.75
N GLU A 107 -4.68 -19.08 -12.85
CA GLU A 107 -4.10 -20.14 -11.99
C GLU A 107 -2.58 -20.25 -12.14
N ASN A 108 -2.08 -20.05 -13.35
CA ASN A 108 -0.65 -20.12 -13.65
C ASN A 108 0.12 -18.82 -13.32
N LEU A 109 -0.57 -17.74 -13.01
CA LEU A 109 0.01 -16.43 -12.73
C LEU A 109 -0.61 -15.83 -11.46
N ARG A 110 -0.53 -16.54 -10.36
CA ARG A 110 -1.11 -16.13 -9.07
C ARG A 110 -0.43 -14.89 -8.46
N ASN A 111 0.77 -14.59 -8.90
CA ASN A 111 1.50 -13.39 -8.49
C ASN A 111 0.90 -12.11 -9.04
N PHE A 112 0.14 -12.22 -10.11
CA PHE A 112 -0.54 -11.11 -10.74
C PHE A 112 -1.99 -11.03 -10.29
N SER A 113 -2.43 -9.84 -9.91
CA SER A 113 -3.81 -9.59 -9.50
C SER A 113 -4.33 -8.25 -10.00
N PHE A 114 -5.64 -8.23 -10.23
CA PHE A 114 -6.41 -7.00 -10.37
C PHE A 114 -6.97 -6.60 -9.02
N HIS A 115 -7.11 -5.31 -8.77
CA HIS A 115 -7.76 -4.84 -7.56
C HIS A 115 -8.72 -3.68 -7.84
N ILE A 116 -9.73 -3.62 -6.99
CA ILE A 116 -10.63 -2.47 -6.85
C ILE A 116 -10.58 -2.06 -5.40
N GLU A 117 -10.38 -0.77 -5.16
CA GLU A 117 -10.26 -0.21 -3.82
C GLU A 117 -11.14 1.02 -3.67
N LEU A 118 -11.88 1.08 -2.59
CA LEU A 118 -12.56 2.27 -2.11
C LEU A 118 -11.73 2.90 -0.99
N GLN A 119 -11.54 4.19 -1.05
CA GLN A 119 -10.85 4.97 -0.01
C GLN A 119 -11.78 6.01 0.57
N ILE A 120 -11.98 5.95 1.86
CA ILE A 120 -12.61 7.00 2.63
C ILE A 120 -11.49 7.85 3.19
N ILE A 121 -11.40 9.11 2.76
CA ILE A 121 -10.31 10.03 3.12
C ILE A 121 -10.89 11.17 3.94
N GLU A 122 -10.33 11.39 5.11
CA GLU A 122 -10.59 12.56 5.93
C GLU A 122 -9.40 13.51 5.84
N VAL A 123 -9.64 14.69 5.28
CA VAL A 123 -8.64 15.76 5.10
C VAL A 123 -8.67 16.70 6.29
N PHE A 124 -7.54 16.85 6.96
CA PHE A 124 -7.45 17.70 8.16
C PHE A 124 -7.54 19.20 7.86
N ASP A 125 -6.99 19.62 6.73
CA ASP A 125 -6.89 21.04 6.38
C ASP A 125 -8.25 21.68 6.09
N TYR A 126 -9.21 20.90 5.59
CA TYR A 126 -10.54 21.39 5.18
C TYR A 126 -11.68 20.78 5.99
N ASN A 127 -11.38 19.82 6.86
CA ASN A 127 -12.37 19.09 7.65
C ASN A 127 -13.46 18.41 6.78
N ASP A 128 -13.04 17.94 5.60
CA ASP A 128 -13.89 17.31 4.61
C ASP A 128 -13.57 15.82 4.49
N THR A 129 -14.61 15.02 4.19
CA THR A 129 -14.50 13.59 3.95
C THR A 129 -14.80 13.31 2.48
N TYR A 130 -13.88 12.61 1.81
CA TYR A 130 -14.01 12.21 0.42
C TYR A 130 -14.08 10.69 0.28
N LEU A 131 -14.85 10.25 -0.70
CA LEU A 131 -14.88 8.85 -1.12
C LEU A 131 -14.28 8.74 -2.53
N ASN A 132 -13.20 8.00 -2.66
CA ASN A 132 -12.54 7.74 -3.93
C ASN A 132 -12.54 6.26 -4.25
N GLY A 133 -12.78 5.93 -5.52
CA GLY A 133 -12.62 4.59 -6.04
C GLY A 133 -11.40 4.49 -6.95
N TYR A 134 -10.69 3.38 -6.85
CA TYR A 134 -9.53 3.05 -7.68
C TYR A 134 -9.66 1.65 -8.24
N TRP A 135 -9.11 1.46 -9.41
CA TRP A 135 -8.83 0.14 -9.97
C TRP A 135 -7.34 0.02 -10.24
N GLY A 136 -6.83 -1.18 -10.32
CA GLY A 136 -5.42 -1.31 -10.64
C GLY A 136 -4.93 -2.74 -10.73
N LEU A 137 -3.63 -2.83 -10.77
CA LEU A 137 -2.87 -4.05 -10.94
C LEU A 137 -1.86 -4.19 -9.82
N ARG A 138 -1.58 -5.43 -9.42
CA ARG A 138 -0.54 -5.75 -8.46
C ARG A 138 0.22 -6.99 -8.89
N TYR A 139 1.52 -6.93 -8.76
CA TYR A 139 2.41 -8.06 -8.94
C TYR A 139 3.19 -8.33 -7.66
N ARG A 140 3.23 -9.59 -7.23
CA ARG A 140 4.02 -10.07 -6.09
C ARG A 140 5.22 -10.87 -6.57
N PHE A 141 6.36 -10.58 -5.96
CA PHE A 141 7.61 -11.29 -6.24
C PHE A 141 7.73 -12.56 -5.41
#